data_12ca4651cd26857fc6ef0c1c850a41c5
#
_entry.id   12ca4651cd26857fc6ef0c1c850a41c5
#
_cell.length_a   1.000
_cell.length_b   1.000
_cell.length_c   1.000
_cell.angle_alpha   90.00
_cell.angle_beta   90.00
_cell.angle_gamma   90.00
#
_symmetry.space_group_name_H-M   'P 1'
#
loop_
_entity.id
_entity.type
_entity.pdbx_description
1 polymer ?
#
loop_
_entity_poly.entity_id
_entity_poly.type
_entity_poly.pdbx_seq_one_letter_code
_entity_poly.pdbx_strand_id
1 'polypeptide(L)'
;RLIEAGERILPALPPRLSAAATRELESLGVEVLTSTMITEVTESGFVNKSGEQIPAVIRVWAAGVKAPEFMKEFGLETNRANQLVVNNSLQTEDDDIFALGDCCSVIDQATGKPVPPRAQAAHQQSSHLVKALSARHKGKAMPDFVYKDKGSLVSLSRYSTVGSLMGNLTKGSMMIEGRLARLVYVSLYRLHQVALHGYWHTLLLTLVGHINKVIRPRLKLH
;
A
#
# COMPACT_ATOMS: atom_id res chain seq x y z
N ARG A 1 -13.59 12.30 11.82
CA ARG A 1 -13.24 13.08 10.63
C ARG A 1 -12.09 12.42 9.90
N LEU A 2 -12.15 12.40 8.57
CA LEU A 2 -11.04 12.07 7.68
C LEU A 2 -10.70 13.31 6.88
N ILE A 3 -9.43 13.75 6.92
CA ILE A 3 -8.97 14.98 6.28
C ILE A 3 -8.00 14.61 5.16
N GLU A 4 -8.25 15.12 3.96
CA GLU A 4 -7.44 14.88 2.76
C GLU A 4 -7.11 16.22 2.09
N ALA A 5 -5.84 16.43 1.79
CA ALA A 5 -5.38 17.66 1.14
C ALA A 5 -5.81 17.73 -0.35
N GLY A 6 -5.98 16.60 -1.00
CA GLY A 6 -6.43 16.51 -2.39
C GLY A 6 -7.95 16.69 -2.54
N GLU A 7 -8.39 16.87 -3.78
CA GLU A 7 -9.81 17.04 -4.13
C GLU A 7 -10.68 15.81 -3.81
N ARG A 8 -10.07 14.65 -3.60
CA ARG A 8 -10.77 13.40 -3.30
C ARG A 8 -9.89 12.44 -2.50
N ILE A 9 -10.51 11.62 -1.68
CA ILE A 9 -9.81 10.53 -0.98
C ILE A 9 -9.37 9.45 -1.97
N LEU A 10 -8.35 8.68 -1.61
CA LEU A 10 -7.81 7.58 -2.43
C LEU A 10 -7.47 8.01 -3.87
N PRO A 11 -6.65 9.06 -4.08
CA PRO A 11 -6.39 9.64 -5.40
C PRO A 11 -5.78 8.64 -6.39
N ALA A 12 -5.13 7.59 -5.90
CA ALA A 12 -4.57 6.50 -6.72
C ALA A 12 -5.64 5.56 -7.32
N LEU A 13 -6.89 5.62 -6.85
CA LEU A 13 -8.00 4.84 -7.41
C LEU A 13 -8.80 5.67 -8.42
N PRO A 14 -9.54 5.02 -9.33
CA PRO A 14 -10.49 5.72 -10.21
C PRO A 14 -11.50 6.56 -9.43
N PRO A 15 -11.96 7.72 -9.98
CA PRO A 15 -12.86 8.64 -9.29
C PRO A 15 -14.15 7.98 -8.76
N ARG A 16 -14.69 7.03 -9.52
CA ARG A 16 -15.88 6.26 -9.10
C ARG A 16 -15.66 5.49 -7.79
N LEU A 17 -14.49 4.88 -7.62
CA LEU A 17 -14.16 4.13 -6.40
C LEU A 17 -13.88 5.06 -5.23
N SER A 18 -13.26 6.21 -5.48
CA SER A 18 -13.09 7.26 -4.49
C SER A 18 -14.46 7.74 -3.96
N ALA A 19 -15.41 8.02 -4.86
CA ALA A 19 -16.77 8.42 -4.48
C ALA A 19 -17.52 7.30 -3.73
N ALA A 20 -17.35 6.03 -4.11
CA ALA A 20 -17.93 4.91 -3.37
C ALA A 20 -17.33 4.79 -1.96
N ALA A 21 -16.02 5.00 -1.81
CA ALA A 21 -15.36 5.00 -0.52
C ALA A 21 -15.85 6.15 0.37
N THR A 22 -16.03 7.34 -0.20
CA THR A 22 -16.58 8.51 0.53
C THR A 22 -17.97 8.20 1.07
N ARG A 23 -18.88 7.72 0.23
CA ARG A 23 -20.25 7.34 0.67
C ARG A 23 -20.26 6.28 1.78
N GLU A 24 -19.38 5.29 1.67
CA GLU A 24 -19.27 4.25 2.72
C GLU A 24 -18.80 4.84 4.04
N LEU A 25 -17.79 5.71 4.04
CA LEU A 25 -17.31 6.38 5.25
C LEU A 25 -18.37 7.28 5.86
N GLU A 26 -19.08 8.05 5.05
CA GLU A 26 -20.19 8.91 5.48
C GLU A 26 -21.34 8.08 6.09
N SER A 27 -21.67 6.92 5.51
CA SER A 27 -22.67 6.01 6.05
C SER A 27 -22.30 5.45 7.43
N LEU A 28 -20.99 5.41 7.73
CA LEU A 28 -20.44 5.02 9.04
C LEU A 28 -20.31 6.21 10.01
N GLY A 29 -20.79 7.40 9.63
CA GLY A 29 -20.73 8.61 10.44
C GLY A 29 -19.38 9.33 10.40
N VAL A 30 -18.50 9.00 9.44
CA VAL A 30 -17.23 9.70 9.25
C VAL A 30 -17.44 10.92 8.35
N GLU A 31 -17.16 12.10 8.86
CA GLU A 31 -17.12 13.33 8.07
C GLU A 31 -15.83 13.34 7.22
N VAL A 32 -15.96 13.50 5.89
CA VAL A 32 -14.83 13.51 4.96
C VAL A 32 -14.58 14.94 4.47
N LEU A 33 -13.42 15.50 4.84
CA LEU A 33 -12.98 16.86 4.49
C LEU A 33 -11.89 16.74 3.41
N THR A 34 -12.26 16.99 2.17
CA THR A 34 -11.30 17.06 1.04
C THR A 34 -10.82 18.49 0.80
N SER A 35 -9.80 18.68 -0.05
CA SER A 35 -9.18 19.98 -0.33
C SER A 35 -8.74 20.72 0.92
N THR A 36 -8.46 20.00 2.00
CA THR A 36 -8.13 20.53 3.33
C THR A 36 -6.70 20.15 3.69
N MET A 37 -5.76 21.05 3.40
CA MET A 37 -4.36 20.83 3.71
C MET A 37 -4.07 21.19 5.17
N ILE A 38 -3.61 20.23 5.95
CA ILE A 38 -3.14 20.45 7.32
C ILE A 38 -1.71 20.98 7.27
N THR A 39 -1.45 22.08 7.97
CA THR A 39 -0.14 22.71 8.09
C THR A 39 0.48 22.56 9.46
N GLU A 40 -0.36 22.32 10.49
CA GLU A 40 0.13 22.18 11.86
C GLU A 40 -0.72 21.19 12.66
N VAL A 41 -0.09 20.48 13.58
CA VAL A 41 -0.72 19.60 14.57
C VAL A 41 -0.48 20.21 15.94
N THR A 42 -1.57 20.59 16.64
CA THR A 42 -1.53 21.21 17.96
C THR A 42 -2.02 20.24 19.04
N GLU A 43 -1.92 20.61 20.30
CA GLU A 43 -2.47 19.83 21.40
C GLU A 43 -4.00 19.73 21.35
N SER A 44 -4.68 20.68 20.75
CA SER A 44 -6.15 20.73 20.63
C SER A 44 -6.70 20.13 19.34
N GLY A 45 -5.85 19.84 18.33
CA GLY A 45 -6.29 19.33 17.03
C GLY A 45 -5.33 19.62 15.89
N PHE A 46 -5.90 20.05 14.77
CA PHE A 46 -5.16 20.37 13.55
C PHE A 46 -5.44 21.83 13.13
N VAL A 47 -4.48 22.43 12.44
CA VAL A 47 -4.67 23.74 11.77
C VAL A 47 -4.51 23.51 10.26
N ASN A 48 -5.48 23.97 9.48
CA ASN A 48 -5.41 23.90 8.03
C ASN A 48 -4.70 25.13 7.43
N LYS A 49 -4.46 25.10 6.11
CA LYS A 49 -3.77 26.19 5.39
C LYS A 49 -4.48 27.54 5.47
N SER A 50 -5.79 27.57 5.72
CA SER A 50 -6.56 28.82 5.91
C SER A 50 -6.50 29.36 7.34
N GLY A 51 -5.82 28.67 8.26
CA GLY A 51 -5.75 29.05 9.67
C GLY A 51 -6.93 28.54 10.52
N GLU A 52 -7.83 27.76 9.95
CA GLU A 52 -8.96 27.19 10.68
C GLU A 52 -8.49 26.06 11.59
N GLN A 53 -8.98 26.07 12.84
CA GLN A 53 -8.71 25.02 13.82
C GLN A 53 -9.76 23.90 13.72
N ILE A 54 -9.29 22.68 13.57
CA ILE A 54 -10.12 21.46 13.55
C ILE A 54 -9.86 20.71 14.85
N PRO A 55 -10.75 20.80 15.85
CA PRO A 55 -10.52 20.21 17.16
C PRO A 55 -10.55 18.67 17.08
N ALA A 56 -9.61 18.01 17.79
CA ALA A 56 -9.52 16.58 17.88
C ALA A 56 -8.83 16.12 19.16
N VAL A 57 -9.48 15.21 19.89
CA VAL A 57 -8.91 14.56 21.08
C VAL A 57 -7.88 13.50 20.68
N ILE A 58 -8.23 12.66 19.71
CA ILE A 58 -7.32 11.66 19.15
C ILE A 58 -6.90 12.14 17.76
N ARG A 59 -5.59 12.20 17.54
CA ARG A 59 -5.00 12.66 16.28
C ARG A 59 -4.18 11.54 15.67
N VAL A 60 -4.51 11.15 14.45
CA VAL A 60 -3.79 10.13 13.69
C VAL A 60 -3.25 10.77 12.42
N TRP A 61 -1.92 10.80 12.29
CA TRP A 61 -1.26 11.25 11.08
C TRP A 61 -0.94 10.02 10.21
N ALA A 62 -1.61 9.91 9.07
CA ALA A 62 -1.48 8.80 8.13
C ALA A 62 -1.24 9.29 6.68
N ALA A 63 -0.57 10.44 6.53
CA ALA A 63 -0.39 11.14 5.25
C ALA A 63 0.77 10.61 4.40
N GLY A 64 1.05 9.32 4.43
CA GLY A 64 2.07 8.68 3.60
C GLY A 64 3.24 8.12 4.40
N VAL A 65 4.14 7.46 3.68
CA VAL A 65 5.32 6.79 4.24
C VAL A 65 6.56 7.40 3.60
N LYS A 66 7.58 7.63 4.41
CA LYS A 66 8.94 7.95 3.96
C LYS A 66 9.89 6.84 4.41
N ALA A 67 10.93 6.60 3.66
CA ALA A 67 12.04 5.79 4.13
C ALA A 67 12.76 6.52 5.29
N PRO A 68 13.39 5.80 6.21
CA PRO A 68 14.10 6.39 7.35
C PRO A 68 15.18 7.39 6.91
N GLU A 69 15.42 8.41 7.74
CA GLU A 69 16.39 9.47 7.39
C GLU A 69 17.82 8.97 7.28
N PHE A 70 18.20 7.94 8.04
CA PHE A 70 19.52 7.35 7.97
C PHE A 70 19.87 6.81 6.56
N MET A 71 18.88 6.59 5.69
CA MET A 71 19.15 6.17 4.30
C MET A 71 20.02 7.19 3.54
N LYS A 72 19.96 8.47 3.91
CA LYS A 72 20.82 9.53 3.34
C LYS A 72 22.28 9.41 3.78
N GLU A 73 22.52 8.79 4.94
CA GLU A 73 23.86 8.63 5.51
C GLU A 73 24.69 7.58 4.77
N PHE A 74 24.05 6.77 3.93
CA PHE A 74 24.75 5.80 3.08
C PHE A 74 25.58 6.45 1.96
N GLY A 75 25.40 7.77 1.70
CA GLY A 75 26.09 8.46 0.63
C GLY A 75 25.59 8.09 -0.77
N LEU A 76 24.43 7.43 -0.85
CA LEU A 76 23.78 7.01 -2.10
C LEU A 76 22.66 7.98 -2.48
N GLU A 77 22.33 8.03 -3.77
CA GLU A 77 21.24 8.87 -4.26
C GLU A 77 19.90 8.49 -3.63
N THR A 78 19.19 9.48 -3.05
CA THR A 78 17.85 9.33 -2.49
C THR A 78 16.88 10.32 -3.11
N ASN A 79 15.60 9.92 -3.23
CA ASN A 79 14.53 10.81 -3.64
C ASN A 79 13.98 11.64 -2.44
N ARG A 80 12.95 12.48 -2.69
CA ARG A 80 12.31 13.32 -1.66
C ARG A 80 11.66 12.54 -0.51
N ALA A 81 11.38 11.24 -0.71
CA ALA A 81 10.85 10.34 0.31
C ALA A 81 11.95 9.51 1.01
N ASN A 82 13.22 9.88 0.85
CA ASN A 82 14.41 9.20 1.35
C ASN A 82 14.60 7.77 0.81
N GLN A 83 13.90 7.41 -0.28
CA GLN A 83 14.07 6.11 -0.91
C GLN A 83 15.33 6.12 -1.77
N LEU A 84 16.11 5.04 -1.71
CA LEU A 84 17.28 4.83 -2.58
C LEU A 84 16.84 4.76 -4.05
N VAL A 85 17.46 5.57 -4.87
CA VAL A 85 17.23 5.54 -6.32
C VAL A 85 17.97 4.34 -6.89
N VAL A 86 17.28 3.54 -7.70
CA VAL A 86 17.87 2.35 -8.33
C VAL A 86 17.55 2.30 -9.81
N ASN A 87 18.41 1.60 -10.54
CA ASN A 87 18.21 1.28 -11.95
C ASN A 87 17.16 0.16 -12.14
N ASN A 88 16.98 -0.26 -13.39
CA ASN A 88 16.01 -1.32 -13.71
C ASN A 88 16.36 -2.71 -13.17
N SER A 89 17.60 -2.94 -12.76
CA SER A 89 18.01 -4.19 -12.10
C SER A 89 17.89 -4.10 -10.58
N LEU A 90 17.29 -3.04 -10.04
CA LEU A 90 17.16 -2.71 -8.62
C LEU A 90 18.50 -2.46 -7.92
N GLN A 91 19.53 -2.08 -8.67
CA GLN A 91 20.87 -1.74 -8.22
C GLN A 91 20.98 -0.23 -8.04
N THR A 92 21.64 0.24 -7.00
CA THR A 92 21.95 1.65 -6.77
C THR A 92 23.09 2.10 -7.70
N GLU A 93 23.62 3.29 -7.48
CA GLU A 93 24.84 3.76 -8.13
C GLU A 93 26.11 2.98 -7.68
N ASP A 94 26.05 2.31 -6.53
CA ASP A 94 27.07 1.35 -6.09
C ASP A 94 26.70 -0.05 -6.63
N ASP A 95 27.67 -0.65 -7.30
CA ASP A 95 27.49 -1.94 -7.98
C ASP A 95 27.16 -3.11 -7.07
N ASP A 96 27.46 -3.02 -5.78
CA ASP A 96 27.24 -4.09 -4.79
C ASP A 96 26.01 -3.85 -3.91
N ILE A 97 25.34 -2.70 -4.06
CA ILE A 97 24.19 -2.33 -3.25
C ILE A 97 22.90 -2.35 -4.08
N PHE A 98 21.92 -3.08 -3.57
CA PHE A 98 20.58 -3.21 -4.17
C PHE A 98 19.53 -2.76 -3.17
N ALA A 99 18.42 -2.20 -3.68
CA ALA A 99 17.29 -1.84 -2.83
C ALA A 99 15.97 -2.38 -3.39
N LEU A 100 15.05 -2.75 -2.50
CA LEU A 100 13.73 -3.25 -2.83
C LEU A 100 12.69 -2.83 -1.77
N GLY A 101 11.41 -2.91 -2.11
CA GLY A 101 10.31 -2.58 -1.20
C GLY A 101 10.13 -1.08 -1.01
N ASP A 102 9.66 -0.69 0.16
CA ASP A 102 9.27 0.70 0.45
C ASP A 102 10.45 1.67 0.56
N CYS A 103 11.68 1.16 0.72
CA CYS A 103 12.90 1.96 0.72
C CYS A 103 13.53 2.15 -0.66
N CYS A 104 12.92 1.63 -1.71
CA CYS A 104 13.41 1.63 -3.09
C CYS A 104 12.58 2.56 -3.98
N SER A 105 13.25 3.32 -4.84
CA SER A 105 12.64 4.14 -5.89
C SER A 105 13.11 3.66 -7.26
N VAL A 106 12.29 2.87 -7.93
CA VAL A 106 12.50 2.42 -9.30
C VAL A 106 11.42 2.99 -10.21
N ILE A 107 11.80 3.40 -11.41
CA ILE A 107 10.85 3.91 -12.42
C ILE A 107 10.31 2.74 -13.24
N ASP A 108 8.98 2.63 -13.29
CA ASP A 108 8.30 1.70 -14.19
C ASP A 108 8.46 2.19 -15.64
N GLN A 109 9.15 1.41 -16.46
CA GLN A 109 9.44 1.77 -17.85
C GLN A 109 8.20 1.90 -18.73
N ALA A 110 7.14 1.16 -18.41
CA ALA A 110 5.89 1.20 -19.18
C ALA A 110 5.12 2.50 -18.97
N THR A 111 5.22 3.10 -17.79
CA THR A 111 4.43 4.29 -17.41
C THR A 111 5.27 5.55 -17.22
N GLY A 112 6.61 5.43 -17.10
CA GLY A 112 7.51 6.53 -16.77
C GLY A 112 7.32 7.07 -15.34
N LYS A 113 6.58 6.37 -14.48
CA LYS A 113 6.28 6.79 -13.11
C LYS A 113 6.99 5.89 -12.09
N PRO A 114 7.25 6.38 -10.88
CA PRO A 114 7.75 5.53 -9.81
C PRO A 114 6.81 4.37 -9.52
N VAL A 115 7.38 3.18 -9.33
CA VAL A 115 6.63 2.02 -8.85
C VAL A 115 6.12 2.33 -7.43
N PRO A 116 4.81 2.20 -7.16
CA PRO A 116 4.28 2.58 -5.87
C PRO A 116 4.76 1.64 -4.76
N PRO A 117 5.06 2.17 -3.54
CA PRO A 117 5.46 1.37 -2.39
C PRO A 117 4.28 0.55 -1.89
N ARG A 118 4.24 -0.72 -2.28
CA ARG A 118 3.17 -1.67 -1.95
C ARG A 118 3.74 -3.06 -1.78
N ALA A 119 3.10 -3.89 -0.96
CA ALA A 119 3.48 -5.28 -0.74
C ALA A 119 3.62 -6.09 -2.04
N GLN A 120 2.75 -5.86 -3.03
CA GLN A 120 2.88 -6.53 -4.33
C GLN A 120 4.12 -6.10 -5.12
N ALA A 121 4.55 -4.84 -5.01
CA ALA A 121 5.78 -4.36 -5.64
C ALA A 121 6.99 -4.99 -4.96
N ALA A 122 7.06 -4.94 -3.63
CA ALA A 122 8.13 -5.55 -2.85
C ALA A 122 8.28 -7.05 -3.14
N HIS A 123 7.17 -7.79 -3.24
CA HIS A 123 7.20 -9.21 -3.58
C HIS A 123 7.74 -9.48 -5.00
N GLN A 124 7.35 -8.66 -5.98
CA GLN A 124 7.86 -8.80 -7.35
C GLN A 124 9.34 -8.42 -7.44
N GLN A 125 9.76 -7.35 -6.76
CA GLN A 125 11.15 -6.91 -6.67
C GLN A 125 12.02 -7.98 -6.00
N SER A 126 11.59 -8.56 -4.88
CA SER A 126 12.29 -9.64 -4.19
C SER A 126 12.49 -10.86 -5.10
N SER A 127 11.41 -11.31 -5.77
CA SER A 127 11.47 -12.43 -6.70
C SER A 127 12.37 -12.15 -7.91
N HIS A 128 12.43 -10.89 -8.35
CA HIS A 128 13.31 -10.43 -9.42
C HIS A 128 14.78 -10.43 -8.98
N LEU A 129 15.09 -9.88 -7.79
CA LEU A 129 16.46 -9.82 -7.28
C LEU A 129 17.11 -11.19 -7.12
N VAL A 130 16.36 -12.21 -6.67
CA VAL A 130 16.87 -13.58 -6.61
C VAL A 130 17.36 -14.03 -7.99
N LYS A 131 16.62 -13.71 -9.06
CA LYS A 131 17.02 -14.06 -10.43
C LYS A 131 18.19 -13.22 -10.94
N ALA A 132 18.16 -11.90 -10.66
CA ALA A 132 19.18 -10.96 -11.09
C ALA A 132 20.54 -11.28 -10.45
N LEU A 133 20.57 -11.49 -9.13
CA LEU A 133 21.77 -11.88 -8.41
C LEU A 133 22.30 -13.26 -8.82
N SER A 134 21.39 -14.22 -9.07
CA SER A 134 21.79 -15.52 -9.62
C SER A 134 22.39 -15.43 -11.02
N ALA A 135 21.90 -14.51 -11.87
CA ALA A 135 22.48 -14.27 -13.19
C ALA A 135 23.87 -13.63 -13.04
N ARG A 136 24.00 -12.60 -12.21
CA ARG A 136 25.27 -11.94 -11.90
C ARG A 136 26.33 -12.92 -11.39
N HIS A 137 25.96 -13.78 -10.44
CA HIS A 137 26.85 -14.83 -9.92
C HIS A 137 27.37 -15.78 -11.00
N LYS A 138 26.58 -16.00 -12.05
CA LYS A 138 26.95 -16.83 -13.22
C LYS A 138 27.65 -16.03 -14.33
N GLY A 139 28.05 -14.79 -14.08
CA GLY A 139 28.68 -13.91 -15.09
C GLY A 139 27.75 -13.50 -16.23
N LYS A 140 26.42 -13.57 -16.02
CA LYS A 140 25.40 -13.15 -17.01
C LYS A 140 24.87 -11.77 -16.69
N ALA A 141 24.38 -11.07 -17.70
CA ALA A 141 23.69 -9.81 -17.51
C ALA A 141 22.46 -9.97 -16.61
N MET A 142 22.27 -9.03 -15.70
CA MET A 142 21.06 -8.99 -14.86
C MET A 142 19.87 -8.56 -15.72
N PRO A 143 18.71 -9.25 -15.58
CA PRO A 143 17.50 -8.87 -16.29
C PRO A 143 16.91 -7.57 -15.74
N ASP A 144 16.13 -6.87 -16.56
CA ASP A 144 15.36 -5.70 -16.11
C ASP A 144 14.12 -6.09 -15.31
N PHE A 145 13.84 -5.33 -14.27
CA PHE A 145 12.62 -5.44 -13.48
C PHE A 145 11.43 -4.83 -14.25
N VAL A 146 10.37 -5.60 -14.37
CA VAL A 146 9.11 -5.15 -14.97
C VAL A 146 8.01 -5.27 -13.94
N TYR A 147 7.47 -4.13 -13.51
CA TYR A 147 6.35 -4.10 -12.56
C TYR A 147 5.04 -4.49 -13.26
N LYS A 148 4.27 -5.36 -12.62
CA LYS A 148 2.92 -5.75 -13.07
C LYS A 148 1.92 -5.36 -11.99
N ASP A 149 1.17 -4.27 -12.21
CA ASP A 149 0.11 -3.89 -11.27
C ASP A 149 -1.05 -4.90 -11.35
N LYS A 150 -1.34 -5.55 -10.23
CA LYS A 150 -2.46 -6.50 -10.09
C LYS A 150 -3.73 -5.82 -9.58
N GLY A 151 -3.70 -4.49 -9.43
CA GLY A 151 -4.78 -3.69 -8.90
C GLY A 151 -4.60 -3.33 -7.43
N SER A 152 -5.61 -2.65 -6.89
CA SER A 152 -5.63 -2.17 -5.52
C SER A 152 -6.98 -2.45 -4.90
N LEU A 153 -6.97 -2.96 -3.67
CA LEU A 153 -8.14 -3.20 -2.85
C LEU A 153 -8.00 -2.48 -1.52
N VAL A 154 -9.01 -1.71 -1.15
CA VAL A 154 -9.06 -0.98 0.11
C VAL A 154 -10.25 -1.48 0.92
N SER A 155 -9.97 -2.00 2.11
CA SER A 155 -11.00 -2.41 3.05
C SER A 155 -11.43 -1.21 3.89
N LEU A 156 -12.69 -0.82 3.80
CA LEU A 156 -13.24 0.35 4.51
C LEU A 156 -13.99 -0.04 5.77
N SER A 157 -14.56 -1.24 5.79
CA SER A 157 -15.32 -1.72 6.93
C SER A 157 -15.28 -3.25 7.03
N ARG A 158 -16.01 -3.78 8.02
CA ARG A 158 -16.16 -5.23 8.20
C ARG A 158 -16.83 -5.92 7.00
N TYR A 159 -17.63 -5.19 6.24
CA TYR A 159 -18.48 -5.73 5.17
C TYR A 159 -18.24 -5.07 3.81
N SER A 160 -17.50 -3.97 3.75
CA SER A 160 -17.29 -3.20 2.53
C SER A 160 -15.81 -3.11 2.17
N THR A 161 -15.53 -3.38 0.91
CA THR A 161 -14.20 -3.25 0.30
C THR A 161 -14.41 -2.66 -1.08
N VAL A 162 -13.61 -1.67 -1.44
CA VAL A 162 -13.60 -1.08 -2.76
C VAL A 162 -12.25 -1.30 -3.42
N GLY A 163 -12.23 -1.49 -4.72
CA GLY A 163 -10.97 -1.65 -5.41
C GLY A 163 -11.10 -1.93 -6.89
N SER A 164 -9.95 -1.99 -7.52
CA SER A 164 -9.80 -2.34 -8.92
C SER A 164 -8.87 -3.55 -9.03
N LEU A 165 -9.32 -4.55 -9.77
CA LEU A 165 -8.50 -5.69 -10.17
C LEU A 165 -7.97 -5.42 -11.58
N MET A 166 -6.65 -5.44 -11.71
CA MET A 166 -5.95 -5.44 -13.00
C MET A 166 -5.39 -6.84 -13.24
N GLY A 167 -5.62 -7.44 -14.38
CA GLY A 167 -5.09 -8.76 -14.66
C GLY A 167 -5.33 -9.23 -16.08
N ASN A 168 -4.60 -10.30 -16.45
CA ASN A 168 -4.67 -10.92 -17.78
C ASN A 168 -6.03 -11.56 -18.13
N LEU A 169 -6.96 -11.65 -17.16
CA LEU A 169 -8.30 -12.21 -17.34
C LEU A 169 -9.32 -11.20 -17.91
N THR A 170 -9.02 -9.90 -17.78
CA THR A 170 -9.87 -8.84 -18.33
C THR A 170 -8.98 -7.86 -19.07
N LYS A 171 -9.28 -7.58 -20.34
CA LYS A 171 -8.60 -6.56 -21.17
C LYS A 171 -8.87 -5.13 -20.63
N GLY A 172 -8.91 -4.94 -19.30
CA GLY A 172 -9.20 -3.69 -18.63
C GLY A 172 -9.21 -3.84 -17.11
N SER A 173 -9.40 -2.74 -16.39
CA SER A 173 -9.58 -2.76 -14.94
C SER A 173 -11.03 -3.14 -14.60
N MET A 174 -11.24 -4.22 -13.87
CA MET A 174 -12.54 -4.57 -13.32
C MET A 174 -12.68 -3.93 -11.93
N MET A 175 -13.65 -3.03 -11.81
CA MET A 175 -14.00 -2.44 -10.52
C MET A 175 -14.86 -3.42 -9.73
N ILE A 176 -14.46 -3.68 -8.50
CA ILE A 176 -15.20 -4.54 -7.58
C ILE A 176 -15.47 -3.81 -6.27
N GLU A 177 -16.66 -4.02 -5.73
CA GLU A 177 -17.09 -3.42 -4.47
C GLU A 177 -17.90 -4.43 -3.63
N GLY A 178 -18.08 -4.16 -2.33
CA GLY A 178 -18.88 -4.95 -1.42
C GLY A 178 -18.29 -6.31 -1.05
N ARG A 179 -19.16 -7.31 -0.90
CA ARG A 179 -18.79 -8.66 -0.42
C ARG A 179 -17.83 -9.40 -1.34
N LEU A 180 -17.96 -9.23 -2.66
CA LEU A 180 -17.07 -9.85 -3.64
C LEU A 180 -15.65 -9.29 -3.53
N ALA A 181 -15.51 -7.97 -3.46
CA ALA A 181 -14.22 -7.33 -3.25
C ALA A 181 -13.55 -7.79 -1.95
N ARG A 182 -14.34 -8.00 -0.89
CA ARG A 182 -13.85 -8.55 0.37
C ARG A 182 -13.36 -9.99 0.23
N LEU A 183 -14.06 -10.86 -0.48
CA LEU A 183 -13.62 -12.21 -0.75
C LEU A 183 -12.27 -12.22 -1.46
N VAL A 184 -12.13 -11.40 -2.50
CA VAL A 184 -10.86 -11.26 -3.23
C VAL A 184 -9.76 -10.71 -2.33
N TYR A 185 -10.05 -9.69 -1.51
CA TYR A 185 -9.09 -9.14 -0.53
C TYR A 185 -8.58 -10.21 0.43
N VAL A 186 -9.48 -11.00 1.02
CA VAL A 186 -9.12 -12.09 1.94
C VAL A 186 -8.29 -13.16 1.22
N SER A 187 -8.65 -13.51 -0.01
CA SER A 187 -7.91 -14.49 -0.82
C SER A 187 -6.49 -14.02 -1.14
N LEU A 188 -6.31 -12.75 -1.51
CA LEU A 188 -5.00 -12.16 -1.76
C LEU A 188 -4.14 -12.13 -0.48
N TYR A 189 -4.74 -11.79 0.66
CA TYR A 189 -4.06 -11.83 1.93
C TYR A 189 -3.59 -13.24 2.29
N ARG A 190 -4.43 -14.27 2.05
CA ARG A 190 -4.05 -15.68 2.25
C ARG A 190 -2.94 -16.13 1.30
N LEU A 191 -2.97 -15.71 0.04
CA LEU A 191 -1.87 -15.98 -0.90
C LEU A 191 -0.53 -15.40 -0.43
N HIS A 192 -0.54 -14.21 0.15
CA HIS A 192 0.67 -13.64 0.77
C HIS A 192 1.16 -14.47 1.97
N GLN A 193 0.24 -14.91 2.83
CA GLN A 193 0.60 -15.80 3.94
C GLN A 193 1.18 -17.13 3.45
N VAL A 194 0.62 -17.72 2.38
CA VAL A 194 1.16 -18.94 1.76
C VAL A 194 2.59 -18.71 1.25
N ALA A 195 2.86 -17.55 0.64
CA ALA A 195 4.20 -17.22 0.15
C ALA A 195 5.24 -17.09 1.28
N LEU A 196 4.81 -16.67 2.48
CA LEU A 196 5.70 -16.49 3.64
C LEU A 196 5.82 -17.75 4.50
N HIS A 197 4.72 -18.48 4.69
CA HIS A 197 4.63 -19.56 5.69
C HIS A 197 4.37 -20.95 5.08
N GLY A 198 4.11 -21.02 3.77
CA GLY A 198 3.71 -22.25 3.10
C GLY A 198 2.22 -22.62 3.33
N TYR A 199 1.74 -23.60 2.58
CA TYR A 199 0.33 -24.00 2.56
C TYR A 199 -0.18 -24.54 3.91
N TRP A 200 0.58 -25.40 4.57
CA TRP A 200 0.16 -26.06 5.81
C TRP A 200 0.04 -25.09 6.98
N HIS A 201 1.01 -24.22 7.17
CA HIS A 201 0.94 -23.18 8.21
C HIS A 201 -0.21 -22.19 7.95
N THR A 202 -0.41 -21.78 6.71
CA THR A 202 -1.51 -20.88 6.36
C THR A 202 -2.87 -21.52 6.59
N LEU A 203 -3.03 -22.82 6.31
CA LEU A 203 -4.25 -23.57 6.60
C LEU A 203 -4.52 -23.61 8.09
N LEU A 204 -3.53 -23.96 8.91
CA LEU A 204 -3.63 -23.98 10.37
C LEU A 204 -3.99 -22.61 10.93
N LEU A 205 -3.30 -21.53 10.51
CA LEU A 205 -3.60 -20.16 10.92
C LEU A 205 -5.04 -19.75 10.56
N THR A 206 -5.54 -20.24 9.42
CA THR A 206 -6.92 -19.97 8.98
C THR A 206 -7.93 -20.66 9.87
N LEU A 207 -7.70 -21.92 10.20
CA LEU A 207 -8.56 -22.74 11.09
C LEU A 207 -8.57 -22.13 12.51
N VAL A 208 -7.41 -21.86 13.08
CA VAL A 208 -7.28 -21.23 14.40
C VAL A 208 -7.98 -19.87 14.43
N GLY A 209 -7.81 -19.06 13.37
CA GLY A 209 -8.49 -17.76 13.26
C GLY A 209 -10.02 -17.89 13.21
N HIS A 210 -10.56 -18.95 12.59
CA HIS A 210 -12.00 -19.25 12.56
C HIS A 210 -12.50 -19.67 13.95
N ILE A 211 -11.79 -20.61 14.58
CA ILE A 211 -12.11 -21.10 15.93
C ILE A 211 -12.09 -19.95 16.94
N ASN A 212 -11.06 -19.12 16.92
CA ASN A 212 -10.96 -17.95 17.81
C ASN A 212 -12.10 -16.93 17.62
N LYS A 213 -12.63 -16.78 16.41
CA LYS A 213 -13.81 -15.91 16.18
C LYS A 213 -15.08 -16.44 16.81
N VAL A 214 -15.21 -17.76 16.93
CA VAL A 214 -16.38 -18.43 17.54
C VAL A 214 -16.24 -18.44 19.06
N ILE A 215 -15.03 -18.67 19.58
CA ILE A 215 -14.79 -18.86 21.03
C ILE A 215 -14.63 -17.52 21.77
N ARG A 216 -14.11 -16.46 21.12
CA ARG A 216 -13.94 -15.16 21.80
C ARG A 216 -15.30 -14.55 22.14
N PRO A 217 -15.63 -14.40 23.44
CA PRO A 217 -16.84 -13.68 23.84
C PRO A 217 -16.76 -12.25 23.34
N ARG A 218 -17.86 -11.76 22.76
CA ARG A 218 -18.00 -10.34 22.44
C ARG A 218 -18.13 -9.58 23.75
N LEU A 219 -17.05 -9.01 24.26
CA LEU A 219 -17.14 -8.04 25.35
C LEU A 219 -17.96 -6.85 24.82
N LYS A 220 -19.21 -6.73 25.30
CA LYS A 220 -19.97 -5.49 25.23
C LYS A 220 -19.41 -4.60 26.32
N LEU A 221 -18.59 -3.64 25.97
CA LEU A 221 -18.30 -2.49 26.82
C LEU A 221 -19.57 -1.62 26.81
N HIS A 222 -20.22 -1.53 27.96
CA HIS A 222 -21.30 -0.57 28.21
C HIS A 222 -20.72 0.79 28.47
#